data_088884977229cd573d369055a0f3fc32
#
_entry.id   088884977229cd573d369055a0f3fc32
#
_cell.length_a   1.000
_cell.length_b   1.000
_cell.length_c   1.000
_cell.angle_alpha   90.00
_cell.angle_beta   90.00
_cell.angle_gamma   90.00
#
_symmetry.space_group_name_H-M   'P 1'
#
loop_
_entity.id
_entity.type
_entity.pdbx_description
1 polymer ?
#
loop_
_entity_poly.entity_id
_entity_poly.type
_entity_poly.pdbx_seq_one_letter_code
_entity_poly.pdbx_strand_id
1 'polypeptide(L)'
;MRTYGQYCPIARAAEIVAGRWTPLIVRNIHAGCGTYSEILAGAPGLSHTLLTQRLRYLTKVGIISVHPKASGPGSRYALTDAGRDLWPVLSALGAWGEQWVELRDEHTNPRFLLWTWSTTYLAHTKLPDRRVVVRFELADRPPEERRLWLVVNPTGAEVCTKPPPASTTTSPSRPAP
;
A
#
# COMPACT_ATOMS: atom_id res chain seq x y z
N MET A 1 -12.76 10.66 18.59
CA MET A 1 -13.51 11.25 17.46
C MET A 1 -14.81 11.79 18.00
N ARG A 2 -15.30 12.93 17.47
CA ARG A 2 -16.60 13.47 17.86
C ARG A 2 -17.69 12.63 17.22
N THR A 3 -18.72 12.26 17.97
CA THR A 3 -19.91 11.59 17.42
C THR A 3 -20.83 12.63 16.78
N TYR A 4 -21.54 12.23 15.73
CA TYR A 4 -22.60 13.04 15.12
C TYR A 4 -23.85 13.11 16.02
N GLY A 5 -23.95 12.22 17.03
CA GLY A 5 -25.10 12.16 17.92
C GLY A 5 -26.42 11.75 17.24
N GLN A 6 -26.34 11.12 16.06
CA GLN A 6 -27.52 10.74 15.25
C GLN A 6 -27.60 9.23 15.12
N TYR A 7 -28.83 8.71 15.17
CA TYR A 7 -29.13 7.33 14.80
C TYR A 7 -29.30 7.23 13.27
N CYS A 8 -28.19 7.43 12.55
CA CYS A 8 -28.11 7.31 11.10
C CYS A 8 -26.97 6.35 10.74
N PRO A 9 -27.23 5.27 9.99
CA PRO A 9 -26.16 4.33 9.59
C PRO A 9 -25.02 5.00 8.84
N ILE A 10 -25.30 6.00 7.99
CA ILE A 10 -24.28 6.78 7.27
C ILE A 10 -23.42 7.59 8.26
N ALA A 11 -24.05 8.29 9.22
CA ALA A 11 -23.32 9.05 10.22
C ALA A 11 -22.42 8.14 11.07
N ARG A 12 -22.93 6.99 11.48
CA ARG A 12 -22.17 6.00 12.25
C ARG A 12 -20.99 5.43 11.46
N ALA A 13 -21.18 5.11 10.18
CA ALA A 13 -20.11 4.67 9.31
C ALA A 13 -19.08 5.79 9.08
N ALA A 14 -19.51 7.02 8.86
CA ALA A 14 -18.66 8.17 8.65
C ALA A 14 -17.77 8.48 9.87
N GLU A 15 -18.23 8.24 11.10
CA GLU A 15 -17.42 8.37 12.30
C GLU A 15 -16.15 7.49 12.24
N ILE A 16 -16.20 6.37 11.53
CA ILE A 16 -15.06 5.46 11.34
C ILE A 16 -14.29 5.83 10.06
N VAL A 17 -15.00 5.88 8.94
CA VAL A 17 -14.41 5.94 7.58
C VAL A 17 -13.90 7.32 7.21
N ALA A 18 -14.60 8.39 7.62
CA ALA A 18 -14.23 9.76 7.25
C ALA A 18 -12.99 10.30 8.01
N GLY A 19 -12.39 9.51 8.88
CA GLY A 19 -11.10 9.85 9.47
C GLY A 19 -10.02 9.95 8.39
N ARG A 20 -9.38 11.11 8.23
CA ARG A 20 -8.44 11.48 7.13
C ARG A 20 -7.45 10.37 6.87
N TRP A 21 -7.10 9.42 7.20
CA TRP A 21 -6.15 8.39 6.76
C TRP A 21 -6.77 7.00 6.74
N THR A 22 -7.98 6.87 7.30
CA THR A 22 -8.64 5.57 7.42
C THR A 22 -8.85 4.89 6.07
N PRO A 23 -9.41 5.55 5.03
CA PRO A 23 -9.57 4.95 3.71
C PRO A 23 -8.26 4.45 3.11
N LEU A 24 -7.18 5.23 3.25
CA LEU A 24 -5.88 4.88 2.70
C LEU A 24 -5.22 3.71 3.45
N ILE A 25 -5.36 3.64 4.77
CA ILE A 25 -4.85 2.52 5.57
C ILE A 25 -5.60 1.23 5.19
N VAL A 26 -6.93 1.26 5.10
CA VAL A 26 -7.74 0.11 4.70
C VAL A 26 -7.38 -0.34 3.28
N ARG A 27 -7.23 0.60 2.33
CA ARG A 27 -6.78 0.32 0.97
C ARG A 27 -5.42 -0.40 0.96
N ASN A 28 -4.46 0.11 1.72
CA ASN A 28 -3.12 -0.48 1.76
C ASN A 28 -3.14 -1.92 2.30
N ILE A 29 -3.89 -2.16 3.39
CA ILE A 29 -4.03 -3.51 3.95
C ILE A 29 -4.77 -4.43 2.98
N HIS A 30 -5.81 -3.94 2.29
CA HIS A 30 -6.51 -4.68 1.25
C HIS A 30 -5.58 -5.07 0.10
N ALA A 31 -4.68 -4.18 -0.31
CA ALA A 31 -3.65 -4.41 -1.32
C ALA A 31 -2.49 -5.32 -0.84
N GLY A 32 -2.58 -5.93 0.35
CA GLY A 32 -1.59 -6.88 0.88
C GLY A 32 -0.52 -6.27 1.78
N CYS A 33 -0.50 -4.94 1.98
CA CYS A 33 0.43 -4.28 2.91
C CYS A 33 0.07 -4.65 4.35
N GLY A 34 0.69 -5.70 4.87
CA GLY A 34 0.36 -6.23 6.19
C GLY A 34 1.27 -5.73 7.32
N THR A 35 2.40 -5.10 7.04
CA THR A 35 3.31 -4.59 8.06
C THR A 35 3.17 -3.10 8.27
N TYR A 36 3.58 -2.62 9.44
CA TYR A 36 3.58 -1.19 9.75
C TYR A 36 4.31 -0.34 8.70
N SER A 37 5.50 -0.80 8.27
CA SER A 37 6.32 -0.09 7.30
C SER A 37 5.70 -0.05 5.91
N GLU A 38 5.08 -1.15 5.48
CA GLU A 38 4.36 -1.22 4.18
C GLU A 38 3.15 -0.27 4.17
N ILE A 39 2.34 -0.28 5.24
CA ILE A 39 1.18 0.60 5.37
C ILE A 39 1.61 2.07 5.35
N LEU A 40 2.70 2.42 6.05
CA LEU A 40 3.23 3.78 6.06
C LEU A 40 3.74 4.21 4.68
N ALA A 41 4.47 3.34 4.00
CA ALA A 41 5.00 3.60 2.65
C ALA A 41 3.89 3.89 1.63
N GLY A 42 2.75 3.22 1.76
CA GLY A 42 1.57 3.44 0.92
C GLY A 42 0.71 4.65 1.29
N ALA A 43 1.14 5.46 2.26
CA ALA A 43 0.42 6.67 2.70
C ALA A 43 1.38 7.85 2.88
N PRO A 44 1.94 8.41 1.79
CA PRO A 44 2.87 9.53 1.86
C PRO A 44 2.28 10.71 2.65
N GLY A 45 3.07 11.28 3.57
CA GLY A 45 2.65 12.36 4.45
C GLY A 45 1.96 11.92 5.76
N LEU A 46 1.70 10.62 5.93
CA LEU A 46 1.22 10.08 7.20
C LEU A 46 2.37 9.97 8.19
N SER A 47 2.24 10.63 9.37
CA SER A 47 3.25 10.52 10.43
C SER A 47 3.16 9.17 11.18
N HIS A 48 4.29 8.72 11.74
CA HIS A 48 4.35 7.52 12.57
C HIS A 48 3.37 7.55 13.74
N THR A 49 3.29 8.67 14.45
CA THR A 49 2.38 8.84 15.59
C THR A 49 0.92 8.65 15.16
N LEU A 50 0.54 9.29 14.05
CA LEU A 50 -0.84 9.24 13.56
C LEU A 50 -1.18 7.85 13.02
N LEU A 51 -0.27 7.17 12.32
CA LEU A 51 -0.48 5.78 11.90
C LEU A 51 -0.72 4.87 13.11
N THR A 52 0.12 4.98 14.14
CA THR A 52 -0.04 4.18 15.36
C THR A 52 -1.40 4.41 16.02
N GLN A 53 -1.83 5.67 16.13
CA GLN A 53 -3.15 6.01 16.68
C GLN A 53 -4.29 5.43 15.83
N ARG A 54 -4.18 5.50 14.50
CA ARG A 54 -5.20 4.98 13.58
C ARG A 54 -5.27 3.46 13.60
N LEU A 55 -4.14 2.77 13.61
CA LEU A 55 -4.12 1.31 13.71
C LEU A 55 -4.75 0.82 15.01
N ARG A 56 -4.41 1.45 16.15
CA ARG A 56 -5.05 1.14 17.44
C ARG A 56 -6.55 1.37 17.40
N TYR A 57 -7.00 2.49 16.83
CA TYR A 57 -8.41 2.80 16.70
C TYR A 57 -9.14 1.78 15.82
N LEU A 58 -8.62 1.47 14.63
CA LEU A 58 -9.23 0.52 13.70
C LEU A 58 -9.28 -0.90 14.27
N THR A 59 -8.28 -1.30 15.06
CA THR A 59 -8.31 -2.56 15.83
C THR A 59 -9.42 -2.53 16.87
N LYS A 60 -9.54 -1.44 17.64
CA LYS A 60 -10.58 -1.29 18.67
C LYS A 60 -12.00 -1.36 18.11
N VAL A 61 -12.23 -0.77 16.91
CA VAL A 61 -13.55 -0.79 16.26
C VAL A 61 -13.78 -2.02 15.37
N GLY A 62 -12.85 -2.97 15.35
CA GLY A 62 -13.03 -4.26 14.68
C GLY A 62 -12.88 -4.22 13.15
N ILE A 63 -12.26 -3.19 12.58
CA ILE A 63 -11.98 -3.10 11.12
C ILE A 63 -10.73 -3.89 10.75
N ILE A 64 -9.72 -3.89 11.62
CA ILE A 64 -8.49 -4.66 11.41
C ILE A 64 -8.20 -5.57 12.59
N SER A 65 -7.49 -6.65 12.34
CA SER A 65 -6.90 -7.55 13.32
C SER A 65 -5.37 -7.43 13.31
N VAL A 66 -4.76 -7.78 14.44
CA VAL A 66 -3.30 -7.74 14.63
C VAL A 66 -2.83 -9.14 14.98
N HIS A 67 -1.83 -9.62 14.25
CA HIS A 67 -1.24 -10.94 14.43
C HIS A 67 0.27 -10.83 14.60
N PRO A 68 0.93 -11.76 15.29
CA PRO A 68 2.39 -11.87 15.26
C PRO A 68 2.86 -12.09 13.82
N LYS A 69 4.07 -11.62 13.48
CA LYS A 69 4.72 -12.04 12.23
C LYS A 69 5.07 -13.52 12.30
N ALA A 70 5.01 -14.21 11.17
CA ALA A 70 5.41 -15.61 11.06
C ALA A 70 6.92 -15.79 11.32
N SER A 71 7.74 -14.77 11.06
CA SER A 71 9.18 -14.78 11.33
C SER A 71 9.64 -13.39 11.78
N GLY A 72 10.49 -13.36 12.83
CA GLY A 72 11.08 -12.14 13.38
C GLY A 72 10.11 -11.29 14.23
N PRO A 73 10.61 -10.22 14.85
CA PRO A 73 9.81 -9.34 15.70
C PRO A 73 8.84 -8.48 14.90
N GLY A 74 7.71 -8.13 15.52
CA GLY A 74 6.71 -7.20 14.98
C GLY A 74 5.35 -7.82 14.76
N SER A 75 4.43 -7.00 14.26
CA SER A 75 3.04 -7.37 14.03
C SER A 75 2.68 -7.29 12.55
N ARG A 76 1.70 -8.10 12.18
CA ARG A 76 1.04 -8.07 10.89
C ARG A 76 -0.42 -7.65 11.08
N TYR A 77 -0.87 -6.74 10.23
CA TYR A 77 -2.24 -6.22 10.22
C TYR A 77 -3.00 -6.89 9.08
N ALA A 78 -4.25 -7.26 9.33
CA ALA A 78 -5.15 -7.83 8.34
C ALA A 78 -6.55 -7.21 8.49
N LEU A 79 -7.32 -7.18 7.41
CA LEU A 79 -8.73 -6.79 7.48
C LEU A 79 -9.54 -7.90 8.14
N THR A 80 -10.46 -7.53 9.02
CA THR A 80 -11.54 -8.40 9.49
C THR A 80 -12.60 -8.56 8.38
N ASP A 81 -13.67 -9.34 8.61
CA ASP A 81 -14.80 -9.40 7.69
C ASP A 81 -15.41 -8.01 7.50
N ALA A 82 -15.67 -7.27 8.58
CA ALA A 82 -16.15 -5.90 8.51
C ALA A 82 -15.19 -4.96 7.74
N GLY A 83 -13.87 -5.17 7.88
CA GLY A 83 -12.87 -4.43 7.11
C GLY A 83 -12.90 -4.78 5.63
N ARG A 84 -13.12 -6.04 5.27
CA ARG A 84 -13.26 -6.50 3.88
C ARG A 84 -14.54 -5.95 3.23
N ASP A 85 -15.65 -5.96 3.97
CA ASP A 85 -16.93 -5.43 3.51
C ASP A 85 -16.90 -3.90 3.30
N LEU A 86 -15.94 -3.21 3.90
CA LEU A 86 -15.71 -1.78 3.65
C LEU A 86 -15.07 -1.51 2.27
N TRP A 87 -14.42 -2.51 1.66
CA TRP A 87 -13.73 -2.31 0.38
C TRP A 87 -14.63 -1.86 -0.78
N PRO A 88 -15.82 -2.45 -1.01
CA PRO A 88 -16.75 -1.96 -2.03
C PRO A 88 -17.13 -0.49 -1.86
N VAL A 89 -17.28 -0.02 -0.61
CA VAL A 89 -17.59 1.38 -0.32
C VAL A 89 -16.41 2.28 -0.70
N LEU A 90 -15.18 1.89 -0.36
CA LEU A 90 -13.97 2.64 -0.71
C LEU A 90 -13.69 2.61 -2.21
N SER A 91 -13.98 1.49 -2.88
CA SER A 91 -13.88 1.37 -4.33
C SER A 91 -14.86 2.33 -5.05
N ALA A 92 -16.10 2.37 -4.58
CA ALA A 92 -17.11 3.32 -5.10
C ALA A 92 -16.70 4.78 -4.84
N LEU A 93 -16.14 5.07 -3.66
CA LEU A 93 -15.58 6.40 -3.35
C LEU A 93 -14.43 6.76 -4.29
N GLY A 94 -13.55 5.79 -4.60
CA GLY A 94 -12.46 5.96 -5.55
C GLY A 94 -12.97 6.27 -6.96
N ALA A 95 -13.95 5.51 -7.46
CA ALA A 95 -14.57 5.72 -8.77
C ALA A 95 -15.24 7.11 -8.86
N TRP A 96 -15.93 7.52 -7.80
CA TRP A 96 -16.50 8.87 -7.72
C TRP A 96 -15.40 9.93 -7.76
N GLY A 97 -14.31 9.74 -7.01
CA GLY A 97 -13.17 10.67 -7.00
C GLY A 97 -12.49 10.78 -8.37
N GLU A 98 -12.31 9.67 -9.08
CA GLU A 98 -11.75 9.65 -10.43
C GLU A 98 -12.63 10.43 -11.43
N GLN A 99 -13.94 10.34 -11.30
CA GLN A 99 -14.89 10.99 -12.20
C GLN A 99 -15.03 12.49 -11.93
N TRP A 100 -15.00 12.92 -10.67
CA TRP A 100 -15.46 14.26 -10.26
C TRP A 100 -14.36 15.14 -9.65
N VAL A 101 -13.22 14.59 -9.27
CA VAL A 101 -12.15 15.36 -8.65
C VAL A 101 -11.02 15.57 -9.65
N GLU A 102 -10.74 16.83 -9.96
CA GLU A 102 -9.65 17.18 -10.87
C GLU A 102 -8.29 16.70 -10.36
N LEU A 103 -7.57 15.99 -11.21
CA LEU A 103 -6.20 15.58 -10.94
C LEU A 103 -5.25 16.75 -11.25
N ARG A 104 -4.53 17.26 -10.23
CA ARG A 104 -3.54 18.31 -10.38
C ARG A 104 -2.14 17.71 -10.34
N ASP A 105 -1.16 18.44 -10.91
CA ASP A 105 0.23 18.00 -10.94
C ASP A 105 0.81 17.71 -9.55
N GLU A 106 0.41 18.48 -8.54
CA GLU A 106 0.80 18.26 -7.14
C GLU A 106 0.35 16.89 -6.58
N HIS A 107 -0.66 16.27 -7.18
CA HIS A 107 -1.16 14.94 -6.81
C HIS A 107 -0.43 13.81 -7.53
N THR A 108 0.39 14.13 -8.55
CA THR A 108 1.10 13.14 -9.37
C THR A 108 2.48 12.84 -8.78
N ASN A 109 2.55 11.93 -7.81
CA ASN A 109 3.80 11.36 -7.34
C ASN A 109 4.10 10.08 -8.14
N PRO A 110 5.06 10.06 -9.07
CA PRO A 110 5.31 8.92 -9.95
C PRO A 110 5.69 7.65 -9.20
N ARG A 111 6.44 7.80 -8.10
CA ARG A 111 6.80 6.67 -7.24
C ARG A 111 5.55 6.04 -6.61
N PHE A 112 4.65 6.88 -6.13
CA PHE A 112 3.40 6.41 -5.52
C PHE A 112 2.46 5.78 -6.56
N LEU A 113 2.36 6.37 -7.75
CA LEU A 113 1.59 5.81 -8.87
C LEU A 113 2.12 4.43 -9.27
N LEU A 114 3.43 4.29 -9.43
CA LEU A 114 4.06 3.02 -9.77
C LEU A 114 3.89 1.97 -8.64
N TRP A 115 4.00 2.39 -7.39
CA TRP A 115 3.74 1.54 -6.23
C TRP A 115 2.27 1.08 -6.21
N THR A 116 1.31 1.99 -6.37
CA THR A 116 -0.12 1.65 -6.41
C THR A 116 -0.42 0.69 -7.55
N TRP A 117 0.13 0.98 -8.74
CA TRP A 117 -0.04 0.10 -9.89
C TRP A 117 0.52 -1.30 -9.62
N SER A 118 1.72 -1.39 -9.08
CA SER A 118 2.37 -2.68 -8.82
C SER A 118 1.69 -3.49 -7.71
N THR A 119 1.05 -2.84 -6.75
CA THR A 119 0.32 -3.54 -5.66
C THR A 119 -1.11 -3.92 -6.05
N THR A 120 -1.75 -3.15 -6.95
CA THR A 120 -3.17 -3.32 -7.27
C THR A 120 -3.39 -4.11 -8.57
N TYR A 121 -2.56 -3.87 -9.59
CA TYR A 121 -2.79 -4.39 -10.95
C TYR A 121 -1.77 -5.44 -11.38
N LEU A 122 -0.66 -5.58 -10.67
CA LEU A 122 0.32 -6.61 -11.00
C LEU A 122 -0.25 -8.00 -10.64
N ALA A 123 -0.34 -8.86 -11.65
CA ALA A 123 -0.85 -10.22 -11.47
C ALA A 123 0.18 -11.09 -10.71
N HIS A 124 0.10 -11.11 -9.39
CA HIS A 124 1.04 -11.83 -8.52
C HIS A 124 1.16 -13.33 -8.85
N THR A 125 0.10 -13.93 -9.40
CA THR A 125 0.11 -15.34 -9.86
C THR A 125 0.89 -15.56 -11.15
N LYS A 126 1.27 -14.50 -11.85
CA LYS A 126 2.02 -14.51 -13.11
C LYS A 126 3.41 -13.90 -12.98
N LEU A 127 3.90 -13.72 -11.75
CA LEU A 127 5.25 -13.21 -11.53
C LEU A 127 6.30 -14.19 -12.04
N PRO A 128 7.40 -13.68 -12.60
CA PRO A 128 8.48 -14.55 -13.07
C PRO A 128 9.21 -15.19 -11.88
N ASP A 129 9.70 -16.43 -12.05
CA ASP A 129 10.50 -17.14 -11.06
C ASP A 129 11.89 -16.54 -10.84
N ARG A 130 12.17 -15.43 -11.48
CA ARG A 130 13.45 -14.70 -11.39
C ARG A 130 13.20 -13.24 -11.04
N ARG A 131 14.21 -12.62 -10.46
CA ARG A 131 14.21 -11.17 -10.26
C ARG A 131 14.26 -10.44 -11.60
N VAL A 132 13.28 -9.53 -11.81
CA VAL A 132 13.22 -8.64 -12.97
C VAL A 132 13.32 -7.20 -12.48
N VAL A 133 14.14 -6.39 -13.12
CA VAL A 133 14.29 -4.97 -12.82
C VAL A 133 13.86 -4.16 -14.04
N VAL A 134 12.83 -3.35 -13.88
CA VAL A 134 12.36 -2.42 -14.91
C VAL A 134 12.74 -1.01 -14.51
N ARG A 135 13.49 -0.31 -15.36
CA ARG A 135 13.81 1.11 -15.18
C ARG A 135 12.78 1.95 -15.92
N PHE A 136 12.18 2.88 -15.19
CA PHE A 136 11.34 3.93 -15.76
C PHE A 136 12.13 5.23 -15.85
N GLU A 137 12.02 5.92 -16.98
CA GLU A 137 12.62 7.22 -17.20
C GLU A 137 11.51 8.24 -17.46
N LEU A 138 11.43 9.26 -16.59
CA LEU A 138 10.40 10.28 -16.56
C LEU A 138 10.98 11.56 -17.20
N ALA A 139 10.66 11.82 -18.45
CA ALA A 139 11.28 12.89 -19.24
C ALA A 139 11.07 14.29 -18.63
N ASP A 140 9.89 14.52 -18.03
CA ASP A 140 9.45 15.84 -17.55
C ASP A 140 9.76 16.09 -16.07
N ARG A 141 10.68 15.31 -15.47
CA ARG A 141 11.06 15.45 -14.06
C ARG A 141 12.52 15.91 -13.90
N PRO A 142 12.84 16.58 -12.77
CA PRO A 142 14.20 16.91 -12.40
C PRO A 142 15.11 15.67 -12.40
N PRO A 143 16.41 15.78 -12.65
CA PRO A 143 17.34 14.66 -12.77
C PRO A 143 17.28 13.67 -11.59
N GLU A 144 17.09 14.17 -10.36
CA GLU A 144 16.99 13.40 -9.12
C GLU A 144 15.70 12.57 -9.00
N GLU A 145 14.61 12.99 -9.67
CA GLU A 145 13.32 12.32 -9.69
C GLU A 145 13.05 11.59 -11.02
N ARG A 146 13.96 11.72 -11.99
CA ARG A 146 13.76 11.22 -13.35
C ARG A 146 13.75 9.70 -13.44
N ARG A 147 14.35 8.99 -12.50
CA ARG A 147 14.52 7.54 -12.59
C ARG A 147 13.87 6.81 -11.43
N LEU A 148 13.07 5.84 -11.80
CA LEU A 148 12.48 4.87 -10.87
C LEU A 148 12.79 3.45 -11.34
N TRP A 149 12.89 2.53 -10.40
CA TRP A 149 13.07 1.11 -10.69
C TRP A 149 11.95 0.32 -10.02
N LEU A 150 11.30 -0.54 -10.80
CA LEU A 150 10.41 -1.56 -10.28
C LEU A 150 11.19 -2.88 -10.25
N VAL A 151 11.39 -3.39 -9.06
CA VAL A 151 12.01 -4.69 -8.84
C VAL A 151 10.91 -5.70 -8.58
N VAL A 152 10.76 -6.65 -9.49
CA VAL A 152 9.76 -7.72 -9.39
C VAL A 152 10.47 -9.00 -9.00
N ASN A 153 9.97 -9.66 -7.97
CA ASN A 153 10.43 -10.95 -7.47
C ASN A 153 9.27 -11.95 -7.44
N PRO A 154 9.49 -13.25 -7.28
CA PRO A 154 8.42 -14.23 -7.15
C PRO A 154 7.43 -13.94 -6.01
N THR A 155 7.86 -13.19 -5.01
CA THR A 155 7.07 -12.87 -3.81
C THR A 155 6.39 -11.50 -3.85
N GLY A 156 6.64 -10.67 -4.89
CA GLY A 156 6.04 -9.34 -5.01
C GLY A 156 6.88 -8.35 -5.80
N ALA A 157 6.53 -7.08 -5.68
CA ALA A 157 7.20 -5.98 -6.36
C ALA A 157 7.55 -4.84 -5.39
N GLU A 158 8.66 -4.16 -5.67
CA GLU A 158 9.16 -3.02 -4.89
C GLU A 158 9.56 -1.87 -5.81
N VAL A 159 9.24 -0.64 -5.41
CA VAL A 159 9.62 0.58 -6.15
C VAL A 159 10.81 1.26 -5.48
N CYS A 160 11.91 1.35 -6.19
CA CYS A 160 13.16 1.96 -5.74
C CYS A 160 13.41 3.30 -6.44
N THR A 161 13.98 4.27 -5.71
CA THR A 161 14.45 5.57 -6.24
C THR A 161 15.93 5.58 -6.58
N LYS A 162 16.65 4.50 -6.20
CA LYS A 162 18.06 4.29 -6.53
C LYS A 162 18.21 2.97 -7.29
N PRO A 163 19.25 2.83 -8.12
CA PRO A 163 19.52 1.56 -8.78
C PRO A 163 19.59 0.43 -7.76
N PRO A 164 18.77 -0.61 -7.91
CA PRO A 164 18.86 -1.76 -7.03
C PRO A 164 20.19 -2.49 -7.25
N PRO A 165 20.79 -3.11 -6.21
CA PRO A 165 22.02 -3.84 -6.37
C PRO A 165 21.87 -4.92 -7.43
N ALA A 166 22.94 -5.14 -8.22
CA ALA A 166 23.01 -6.25 -9.16
C ALA A 166 22.81 -7.56 -8.39
N SER A 167 21.96 -8.44 -8.87
CA SER A 167 21.81 -9.78 -8.29
C SER A 167 23.15 -10.50 -8.43
N THR A 168 23.77 -10.85 -7.32
CA THR A 168 24.84 -11.82 -7.34
C THR A 168 24.22 -13.14 -7.76
N THR A 169 24.32 -13.49 -9.04
CA THR A 169 23.94 -14.81 -9.53
C THR A 169 24.96 -15.76 -8.95
N THR A 170 24.62 -16.41 -7.85
CA THR A 170 25.39 -17.59 -7.39
C THR A 170 25.19 -18.65 -8.47
N SER A 171 26.19 -18.81 -9.32
CA SER A 171 26.25 -19.92 -10.27
C SER A 171 26.11 -21.22 -9.49
N PRO A 172 25.26 -22.16 -9.84
CA PRO A 172 25.26 -23.45 -9.20
C PRO A 172 26.63 -24.07 -9.46
N SER A 173 27.34 -24.39 -8.39
CA SER A 173 28.61 -25.12 -8.44
C SER A 173 28.34 -26.44 -9.17
N ARG A 174 28.97 -26.58 -10.33
CA ARG A 174 29.01 -27.84 -11.12
C ARG A 174 29.55 -28.93 -10.21
N PRO A 175 28.86 -30.07 -10.06
CA PRO A 175 29.48 -31.19 -9.35
C PRO A 175 30.75 -31.62 -10.12
N ALA A 176 31.82 -31.82 -9.38
CA ALA A 176 33.09 -32.34 -9.90
C ALA A 176 32.89 -33.77 -10.41
N PRO A 177 33.73 -34.21 -11.40
CA PRO A 177 33.61 -35.51 -12.04
C PRO A 177 33.92 -36.66 -11.11
#